data_ea2d750deb118772ad4f6ffd4ec0f5c1
#
_entry.id   ea2d750deb118772ad4f6ffd4ec0f5c1
#
_cell.length_a   1.000
_cell.length_b   1.000
_cell.length_c   1.000
_cell.angle_alpha   90.00
_cell.angle_beta   90.00
_cell.angle_gamma   90.00
#
_symmetry.space_group_name_H-M   'P 1'
#
loop_
_entity.id
_entity.type
_entity.pdbx_description
1 polymer ?
#
loop_
_entity_poly.entity_id
_entity_poly.type
_entity_poly.pdbx_seq_one_letter_code
_entity_poly.pdbx_strand_id
1 'polypeptide(L)'
;MDSMVGPVLALVGWTFVLWFWMYATRIPAMRRARIDMDELRRTGAKMVLPPEVARVADNYNLLHEQPTVFYALALAAEVGGVADPVSVGLAWGYVAARVVHSLVQGTVNVILVRFSVFAVGTFVLMGLWLRTVWAWAG
;
A
#
# COMPACT_ATOMS: atom_id res chain seq x y z
N MET A 1 -11.66 -17.14 -10.47
CA MET A 1 -10.36 -17.15 -11.15
C MET A 1 -9.28 -17.45 -10.13
N ASP A 2 -8.59 -18.53 -10.33
CA ASP A 2 -7.56 -19.01 -9.38
C ASP A 2 -6.18 -18.42 -9.75
N SER A 3 -6.13 -17.10 -9.96
CA SER A 3 -4.91 -16.41 -10.36
C SER A 3 -4.56 -15.29 -9.39
N MET A 4 -3.29 -15.21 -9.04
CA MET A 4 -2.74 -14.11 -8.24
C MET A 4 -2.64 -12.80 -9.02
N VAL A 5 -2.80 -12.83 -10.34
CA VAL A 5 -2.69 -11.63 -11.18
C VAL A 5 -3.78 -10.61 -10.84
N GLY A 6 -5.02 -11.07 -10.59
CA GLY A 6 -6.12 -10.19 -10.21
C GLY A 6 -5.82 -9.32 -8.98
N PRO A 7 -5.51 -9.94 -7.83
CA PRO A 7 -5.14 -9.19 -6.62
C PRO A 7 -3.95 -8.24 -6.82
N VAL A 8 -2.93 -8.68 -7.55
CA VAL A 8 -1.76 -7.85 -7.85
C VAL A 8 -2.17 -6.61 -8.65
N LEU A 9 -2.93 -6.78 -9.72
CA LEU A 9 -3.39 -5.66 -10.55
C LEU A 9 -4.32 -4.72 -9.78
N ALA A 10 -5.16 -5.26 -8.90
CA ALA A 10 -6.05 -4.47 -8.06
C ALA A 10 -5.24 -3.55 -7.13
N LEU A 11 -4.19 -4.06 -6.49
CA LEU A 11 -3.37 -3.26 -5.59
C LEU A 11 -2.51 -2.26 -6.36
N VAL A 12 -2.00 -2.62 -7.54
CA VAL A 12 -1.30 -1.68 -8.42
C VAL A 12 -2.23 -0.54 -8.82
N GLY A 13 -3.46 -0.86 -9.22
CA GLY A 13 -4.46 0.16 -9.56
C GLY A 13 -4.78 1.08 -8.40
N TRP A 14 -4.91 0.53 -7.19
CA TRP A 14 -5.09 1.32 -5.97
C TRP A 14 -3.91 2.25 -5.70
N THR A 15 -2.70 1.80 -5.97
CA THR A 15 -1.50 2.64 -5.85
C THR A 15 -1.59 3.86 -6.75
N PHE A 16 -2.06 3.71 -8.00
CA PHE A 16 -2.28 4.85 -8.91
C PHE A 16 -3.38 5.79 -8.40
N VAL A 17 -4.46 5.26 -7.84
CA VAL A 17 -5.50 6.10 -7.22
C VAL A 17 -4.90 6.97 -6.12
N LEU A 18 -4.06 6.39 -5.26
CA LEU A 18 -3.40 7.14 -4.20
C LEU A 18 -2.36 8.14 -4.74
N TRP A 19 -1.73 7.83 -5.86
CA TRP A 19 -0.81 8.78 -6.51
C TRP A 19 -1.56 10.04 -6.95
N PHE A 20 -2.70 9.88 -7.61
CA PHE A 20 -3.53 11.02 -8.00
C PHE A 20 -4.06 11.78 -6.79
N TRP A 21 -4.50 11.07 -5.76
CA TRP A 21 -4.98 11.70 -4.52
C TRP A 21 -3.86 12.51 -3.85
N MET A 22 -2.67 11.96 -3.77
CA MET A 22 -1.50 12.64 -3.22
C MET A 22 -1.23 13.97 -3.94
N TYR A 23 -1.17 13.95 -5.26
CA TYR A 23 -0.91 15.17 -6.02
C TYR A 23 -2.08 16.15 -6.01
N ALA A 24 -3.31 15.65 -6.00
CA ALA A 24 -4.51 16.49 -5.90
C ALA A 24 -4.56 17.30 -4.59
N THR A 25 -3.96 16.78 -3.52
CA THR A 25 -3.88 17.48 -2.23
C THR A 25 -2.58 18.27 -2.06
N ARG A 26 -1.48 17.74 -2.57
CA ARG A 26 -0.15 18.29 -2.36
C ARG A 26 0.11 19.55 -3.19
N ILE A 27 -0.25 19.55 -4.47
CA ILE A 27 0.02 20.70 -5.36
C ILE A 27 -0.73 21.95 -4.89
N PRO A 28 -2.05 21.93 -4.59
CA PRO A 28 -2.73 23.10 -4.04
C PRO A 28 -2.14 23.56 -2.70
N ALA A 29 -1.73 22.62 -1.84
CA ALA A 29 -1.13 22.95 -0.54
C ALA A 29 0.22 23.67 -0.71
N MET A 30 1.03 23.22 -1.66
CA MET A 30 2.31 23.87 -1.99
C MET A 30 2.10 25.31 -2.51
N ARG A 31 1.07 25.51 -3.35
CA ARG A 31 0.73 26.85 -3.86
C ARG A 31 0.25 27.78 -2.75
N ARG A 32 -0.60 27.27 -1.83
CA ARG A 32 -1.09 28.07 -0.68
C ARG A 32 0.04 28.45 0.27
N ALA A 33 1.01 27.54 0.47
CA ALA A 33 2.16 27.78 1.34
C ALA A 33 3.24 28.62 0.66
N ARG A 34 3.10 28.95 -0.62
CA ARG A 34 4.07 29.72 -1.43
C ARG A 34 5.47 29.12 -1.32
N ILE A 35 5.57 27.81 -1.47
CA ILE A 35 6.83 27.09 -1.37
C ILE A 35 7.71 27.42 -2.59
N ASP A 36 8.93 27.88 -2.33
CA ASP A 36 9.96 28.08 -3.34
C ASP A 36 10.84 26.84 -3.41
N MET A 37 10.70 26.09 -4.49
CA MET A 37 11.45 24.85 -4.70
C MET A 37 12.94 25.10 -4.89
N ASP A 38 13.32 26.25 -5.50
CA ASP A 38 14.72 26.61 -5.68
C ASP A 38 15.38 26.92 -4.34
N GLU A 39 14.68 27.61 -3.45
CA GLU A 39 15.15 27.87 -2.10
C GLU A 39 15.33 26.57 -1.30
N LEU A 40 14.36 25.65 -1.36
CA LEU A 40 14.47 24.34 -0.70
C LEU A 40 15.69 23.57 -1.20
N ARG A 41 15.90 23.56 -2.50
CA ARG A 41 17.07 22.89 -3.10
C ARG A 41 18.37 23.54 -2.67
N ARG A 42 18.40 24.86 -2.59
CA ARG A 42 19.60 25.62 -2.21
C ARG A 42 19.95 25.45 -0.73
N THR A 43 18.95 25.47 0.15
CA THR A 43 19.15 25.42 1.61
C THR A 43 19.15 24.00 2.16
N GLY A 44 18.66 23.02 1.40
CA GLY A 44 18.49 21.64 1.86
C GLY A 44 17.38 21.46 2.90
N ALA A 45 16.55 22.49 3.10
CA ALA A 45 15.45 22.43 4.04
C ALA A 45 14.36 21.45 3.56
N LYS A 46 13.69 20.77 4.49
CA LYS A 46 12.56 19.91 4.18
C LYS A 46 11.28 20.74 4.00
N MET A 47 10.48 20.37 3.01
CA MET A 47 9.17 20.95 2.80
C MET A 47 8.22 20.56 3.93
N VAL A 48 7.61 21.54 4.57
CA VAL A 48 6.61 21.32 5.62
C VAL A 48 5.24 21.67 5.05
N LEU A 49 4.35 20.68 5.03
CA LEU A 49 2.96 20.81 4.59
C LEU A 49 2.00 20.48 5.75
N PRO A 50 0.72 20.90 5.66
CA PRO A 50 -0.27 20.56 6.68
C PRO A 50 -0.34 19.04 6.90
N PRO A 51 -0.61 18.58 8.13
CA PRO A 51 -0.67 17.14 8.43
C PRO A 51 -1.64 16.34 7.55
N GLU A 52 -2.75 16.93 7.15
CA GLU A 52 -3.74 16.31 6.28
C GLU A 52 -3.16 15.96 4.91
N VAL A 53 -2.31 16.82 4.39
CA VAL A 53 -1.65 16.62 3.10
C VAL A 53 -0.48 15.64 3.25
N ALA A 54 0.30 15.76 4.31
CA ALA A 54 1.42 14.87 4.59
C ALA A 54 0.96 13.41 4.75
N ARG A 55 -0.18 13.18 5.40
CA ARG A 55 -0.74 11.83 5.57
C ARG A 55 -1.02 11.12 4.26
N VAL A 56 -1.48 11.84 3.24
CA VAL A 56 -1.76 11.25 1.92
C VAL A 56 -0.46 10.79 1.26
N ALA A 57 0.60 11.59 1.36
CA ALA A 57 1.91 11.22 0.85
C ALA A 57 2.51 10.04 1.62
N ASP A 58 2.40 10.01 2.94
CA ASP A 58 2.86 8.90 3.77
C ASP A 58 2.11 7.61 3.42
N ASN A 59 0.81 7.70 3.19
CA ASN A 59 -0.03 6.58 2.77
C ASN A 59 0.43 6.00 1.42
N TYR A 60 0.73 6.86 0.46
CA TYR A 60 1.28 6.43 -0.83
C TYR A 60 2.64 5.73 -0.64
N ASN A 61 3.53 6.28 0.18
CA ASN A 61 4.84 5.71 0.43
C ASN A 61 4.75 4.33 1.09
N LEU A 62 3.79 4.13 2.00
CA LEU A 62 3.57 2.83 2.67
C LEU A 62 3.16 1.73 1.69
N LEU A 63 2.54 2.06 0.56
CA LEU A 63 2.24 1.08 -0.49
C LEU A 63 3.49 0.57 -1.22
N HIS A 64 4.66 1.17 -0.99
CA HIS A 64 5.93 0.74 -1.55
C HIS A 64 6.81 0.01 -0.53
N GLU A 65 6.30 -0.23 0.68
CA GLU A 65 6.99 -0.98 1.75
C GLU A 65 6.49 -2.42 1.80
N GLN A 66 5.55 -2.75 2.68
CA GLN A 66 5.03 -4.12 2.82
C GLN A 66 4.41 -4.69 1.54
N PRO A 67 3.66 -3.95 0.72
CA PRO A 67 3.12 -4.48 -0.52
C PRO A 67 4.16 -5.00 -1.52
N THR A 68 5.40 -4.54 -1.46
CA THR A 68 6.47 -5.14 -2.29
C THR A 68 6.68 -6.60 -1.96
N VAL A 69 6.60 -6.97 -0.68
CA VAL A 69 6.65 -8.37 -0.23
C VAL A 69 5.44 -9.15 -0.76
N PHE A 70 4.26 -8.53 -0.73
CA PHE A 70 3.04 -9.14 -1.28
C PHE A 70 3.18 -9.40 -2.78
N TYR A 71 3.67 -8.44 -3.56
CA TYR A 71 3.86 -8.62 -5.00
C TYR A 71 4.82 -9.76 -5.31
N ALA A 72 5.96 -9.81 -4.62
CA ALA A 72 6.93 -10.87 -4.80
C ALA A 72 6.33 -12.24 -4.47
N LEU A 73 5.62 -12.34 -3.35
CA LEU A 73 5.00 -13.59 -2.90
C LEU A 73 3.89 -14.06 -3.86
N ALA A 74 3.00 -13.16 -4.26
CA ALA A 74 1.91 -13.47 -5.17
C ALA A 74 2.42 -13.94 -6.54
N LEU A 75 3.41 -13.24 -7.08
CA LEU A 75 4.02 -13.61 -8.36
C LEU A 75 4.81 -14.92 -8.25
N ALA A 76 5.50 -15.14 -7.13
CA ALA A 76 6.19 -16.41 -6.89
C ALA A 76 5.21 -17.59 -6.84
N ALA A 77 4.07 -17.42 -6.18
CA ALA A 77 3.05 -18.45 -6.13
C ALA A 77 2.45 -18.75 -7.52
N GLU A 78 2.23 -17.70 -8.31
CA GLU A 78 1.69 -17.83 -9.67
C GLU A 78 2.69 -18.55 -10.59
N VAL A 79 3.93 -18.06 -10.65
CA VAL A 79 4.98 -18.63 -11.52
C VAL A 79 5.35 -20.05 -11.06
N GLY A 80 5.34 -20.29 -9.75
CA GLY A 80 5.62 -21.61 -9.18
C GLY A 80 4.49 -22.63 -9.37
N GLY A 81 3.34 -22.20 -9.89
CA GLY A 81 2.19 -23.08 -10.11
C GLY A 81 1.53 -23.57 -8.83
N VAL A 82 1.74 -22.89 -7.70
CA VAL A 82 1.19 -23.28 -6.39
C VAL A 82 0.04 -22.37 -5.94
N ALA A 83 -0.41 -21.46 -6.78
CA ALA A 83 -1.60 -20.65 -6.52
C ALA A 83 -2.84 -21.52 -6.55
N ASP A 84 -3.64 -21.48 -5.49
CA ASP A 84 -4.90 -22.21 -5.37
C ASP A 84 -6.03 -21.26 -4.93
N PRO A 85 -7.30 -21.68 -4.95
CA PRO A 85 -8.42 -20.79 -4.59
C PRO A 85 -8.27 -20.15 -3.19
N VAL A 86 -7.73 -20.88 -2.22
CA VAL A 86 -7.53 -20.36 -0.86
C VAL A 86 -6.43 -19.30 -0.84
N SER A 87 -5.33 -19.55 -1.55
CA SER A 87 -4.23 -18.58 -1.67
C SER A 87 -4.70 -17.30 -2.36
N VAL A 88 -5.49 -17.43 -3.43
CA VAL A 88 -6.08 -16.27 -4.13
C VAL A 88 -7.02 -15.51 -3.21
N GLY A 89 -7.83 -16.22 -2.42
CA GLY A 89 -8.71 -15.61 -1.42
C GLY A 89 -7.93 -14.82 -0.37
N LEU A 90 -6.82 -15.37 0.13
CA LEU A 90 -5.92 -14.66 1.05
C LEU A 90 -5.30 -13.42 0.42
N ALA A 91 -4.92 -13.51 -0.85
CA ALA A 91 -4.39 -12.36 -1.60
C ALA A 91 -5.41 -11.24 -1.72
N TRP A 92 -6.67 -11.55 -2.04
CA TRP A 92 -7.75 -10.56 -2.06
C TRP A 92 -8.02 -9.99 -0.68
N GLY A 93 -7.95 -10.81 0.37
CA GLY A 93 -8.07 -10.35 1.76
C GLY A 93 -6.99 -9.34 2.12
N TYR A 94 -5.76 -9.59 1.69
CA TYR A 94 -4.65 -8.65 1.89
C TYR A 94 -4.89 -7.34 1.16
N VAL A 95 -5.32 -7.39 -0.10
CA VAL A 95 -5.64 -6.19 -0.89
C VAL A 95 -6.75 -5.38 -0.21
N ALA A 96 -7.81 -6.04 0.24
CA ALA A 96 -8.90 -5.37 0.97
C ALA A 96 -8.39 -4.70 2.25
N ALA A 97 -7.56 -5.38 3.02
CA ALA A 97 -6.96 -4.82 4.23
C ALA A 97 -6.10 -3.59 3.92
N ARG A 98 -5.34 -3.62 2.83
CA ARG A 98 -4.50 -2.46 2.42
C ARG A 98 -5.35 -1.29 1.94
N VAL A 99 -6.43 -1.54 1.22
CA VAL A 99 -7.36 -0.47 0.80
C VAL A 99 -8.00 0.18 2.03
N VAL A 100 -8.49 -0.61 2.98
CA VAL A 100 -9.08 -0.09 4.23
C VAL A 100 -8.04 0.69 5.02
N HIS A 101 -6.84 0.15 5.18
CA HIS A 101 -5.73 0.84 5.86
C HIS A 101 -5.45 2.19 5.21
N SER A 102 -5.38 2.24 3.89
CA SER A 102 -5.12 3.47 3.14
C SER A 102 -6.22 4.50 3.35
N LEU A 103 -7.49 4.08 3.34
CA LEU A 103 -8.62 4.98 3.58
C LEU A 103 -8.60 5.53 5.00
N VAL A 104 -8.31 4.71 5.99
CA VAL A 104 -8.21 5.16 7.39
C VAL A 104 -7.07 6.16 7.55
N GLN A 105 -5.89 5.85 7.02
CA GLN A 105 -4.73 6.71 7.15
C GLN A 105 -4.90 8.05 6.43
N GLY A 106 -5.51 8.04 5.25
CA GLY A 106 -5.71 9.24 4.43
C GLY A 106 -6.85 10.13 4.89
N THR A 107 -7.75 9.64 5.75
CA THR A 107 -8.94 10.36 6.20
C THR A 107 -8.90 10.62 7.71
N VAL A 108 -9.46 9.71 8.51
CA VAL A 108 -9.62 9.91 9.96
C VAL A 108 -8.33 9.68 10.75
N ASN A 109 -7.42 8.89 10.22
CA ASN A 109 -6.10 8.59 10.79
C ASN A 109 -6.14 8.20 12.28
N VAL A 110 -7.12 7.40 12.67
CA VAL A 110 -7.17 6.85 14.03
C VAL A 110 -6.07 5.79 14.18
N ILE A 111 -5.10 6.05 15.04
CA ILE A 111 -3.88 5.26 15.17
C ILE A 111 -4.21 3.80 15.53
N LEU A 112 -5.11 3.58 16.47
CA LEU A 112 -5.49 2.23 16.91
C LEU A 112 -6.14 1.42 15.79
N VAL A 113 -7.07 2.03 15.04
CA VAL A 113 -7.74 1.38 13.91
C VAL A 113 -6.73 1.09 12.80
N ARG A 114 -5.88 2.05 12.48
CA ARG A 114 -4.84 1.89 11.47
C ARG A 114 -3.88 0.75 11.82
N PHE A 115 -3.42 0.70 13.06
CA PHE A 115 -2.54 -0.37 13.55
C PHE A 115 -3.23 -1.73 13.49
N SER A 116 -4.48 -1.81 13.91
CA SER A 116 -5.25 -3.07 13.91
C SER A 116 -5.44 -3.60 12.48
N VAL A 117 -5.80 -2.74 11.54
CA VAL A 117 -5.96 -3.14 10.13
C VAL A 117 -4.61 -3.56 9.53
N PHE A 118 -3.55 -2.84 9.85
CA PHE A 118 -2.19 -3.20 9.43
C PHE A 118 -1.80 -4.59 9.95
N ALA A 119 -2.06 -4.86 11.23
CA ALA A 119 -1.75 -6.15 11.84
C ALA A 119 -2.54 -7.29 11.18
N VAL A 120 -3.84 -7.08 10.93
CA VAL A 120 -4.68 -8.07 10.23
C VAL A 120 -4.10 -8.36 8.83
N GLY A 121 -3.76 -7.32 8.08
CA GLY A 121 -3.15 -7.48 6.75
C GLY A 121 -1.83 -8.25 6.81
N THR A 122 -0.99 -7.97 7.81
CA THR A 122 0.27 -8.68 8.02
C THR A 122 0.06 -10.16 8.31
N PHE A 123 -0.91 -10.51 9.17
CA PHE A 123 -1.22 -11.91 9.47
C PHE A 123 -1.76 -12.64 8.25
N VAL A 124 -2.60 -11.98 7.44
CA VAL A 124 -3.09 -12.55 6.17
C VAL A 124 -1.91 -12.82 5.23
N LEU A 125 -0.98 -11.88 5.13
CA LEU A 125 0.22 -12.03 4.30
C LEU A 125 1.11 -13.17 4.78
N MET A 126 1.29 -13.30 6.09
CA MET A 126 2.04 -14.41 6.70
C MET A 126 1.36 -15.76 6.41
N GLY A 127 0.05 -15.81 6.50
CA GLY A 127 -0.74 -17.02 6.17
C GLY A 127 -0.56 -17.41 4.70
N LEU A 128 -0.58 -16.43 3.81
CA LEU A 128 -0.33 -16.65 2.39
C LEU A 128 1.11 -17.19 2.16
N TRP A 129 2.09 -16.62 2.84
CA TRP A 129 3.48 -17.08 2.76
C TRP A 129 3.62 -18.53 3.23
N LEU A 130 3.09 -18.86 4.41
CA LEU A 130 3.14 -20.23 4.94
C LEU A 130 2.51 -21.22 3.98
N ARG A 131 1.36 -20.86 3.42
CA ARG A 131 0.66 -21.73 2.47
C ARG A 131 1.44 -21.94 1.18
N THR A 132 2.05 -20.86 0.68
CA THR A 132 2.88 -20.92 -0.54
C THR A 132 4.12 -21.80 -0.30
N VAL A 133 4.80 -21.61 0.83
CA VAL A 133 5.97 -22.44 1.20
C VAL A 133 5.57 -23.90 1.33
N TRP A 134 4.46 -24.20 2.01
CA TRP A 134 3.96 -25.55 2.19
C TRP A 134 3.66 -26.23 0.84
N ALA A 135 2.98 -25.53 -0.03
CA ALA A 135 2.62 -26.05 -1.34
C ALA A 135 3.84 -26.24 -2.25
N TRP A 136 4.84 -25.38 -2.12
CA TRP A 136 6.09 -25.50 -2.86
C TRP A 136 6.95 -26.66 -2.37
N ALA A 137 7.01 -26.88 -1.06
CA ALA A 137 7.83 -27.92 -0.44
C ALA A 137 7.22 -29.32 -0.54
N GLY A 138 5.92 -29.44 -0.70
CA GLY A 138 5.18 -30.71 -0.81
C GLY A 138 4.99 -31.16 -2.21
#